data_259edb87cc8624d82efc78d402432c96
#
_entry.id   259edb87cc8624d82efc78d402432c96
#
_cell.length_a   1.000
_cell.length_b   1.000
_cell.length_c   1.000
_cell.angle_alpha   90.00
_cell.angle_beta   90.00
_cell.angle_gamma   90.00
#
_symmetry.space_group_name_H-M   'P 1'
#
loop_
_entity.id
_entity.type
_entity.pdbx_description
1 polymer ?
#
loop_
_entity_poly.entity_id
_entity_poly.type
_entity_poly.pdbx_seq_one_letter_code
_entity_poly.pdbx_strand_id
1 'polypeptide(L)'
;GVSGLFLIVLSLLNFFSNVGNIKHTYIFMCLGMFLFFDSLNYFLAYQESLLEKRISPIQGLMFFLFFGTVLGFISEIYGGIITGVWNGIVMIPESFLSVEAANYVVEVIFTYGILVLPGYSIFRILRNVFEAETMLKEEFGSDYYRYFVHLGLLLLASPFVLLVADLGVNASYVLFLASLIGLLLVIEYFEFRKKGQGIVANLCYREVDKIGAVLTLSILTGFIAAVTSQYMGFWTPGAAPFDNFRLLGTPVSMVLIWTAIIWVITSGFNLVSDLELSNLSPEEIS
;
A
#
# COMPACT_ATOMS: atom_id res chain seq x y z
N GLY A 1 -19.26 10.82 1.62
CA GLY A 1 -19.05 11.35 0.29
C GLY A 1 -18.80 12.85 0.29
N VAL A 2 -19.77 13.68 0.71
CA VAL A 2 -19.69 15.15 0.66
C VAL A 2 -18.52 15.69 1.50
N SER A 3 -18.34 15.20 2.72
CA SER A 3 -17.21 15.58 3.59
C SER A 3 -15.86 15.21 2.99
N GLY A 4 -15.77 14.08 2.33
CA GLY A 4 -14.55 13.65 1.62
C GLY A 4 -14.24 14.60 0.45
N LEU A 5 -15.22 14.92 -0.37
CA LEU A 5 -15.06 15.88 -1.46
C LEU A 5 -14.64 17.26 -0.95
N PHE A 6 -15.25 17.73 0.14
CA PHE A 6 -14.88 19.00 0.78
C PHE A 6 -13.41 19.02 1.21
N LEU A 7 -12.91 17.95 1.84
CA LEU A 7 -11.50 17.85 2.25
C LEU A 7 -10.56 17.81 1.04
N ILE A 8 -10.93 17.14 -0.05
CA ILE A 8 -10.14 17.14 -1.29
C ILE A 8 -10.03 18.56 -1.85
N VAL A 9 -11.17 19.25 -1.99
CA VAL A 9 -11.19 20.63 -2.52
C VAL A 9 -10.38 21.57 -1.62
N LEU A 10 -10.54 21.49 -0.30
CA LEU A 10 -9.78 22.28 0.66
C LEU A 10 -8.27 22.02 0.53
N SER A 11 -7.87 20.77 0.40
CA SER A 11 -6.46 20.38 0.22
C SER A 11 -5.89 20.94 -1.08
N LEU A 12 -6.62 20.86 -2.18
CA LEU A 12 -6.20 21.44 -3.45
C LEU A 12 -6.09 22.97 -3.37
N LEU A 13 -7.04 23.65 -2.74
CA LEU A 13 -6.96 25.09 -2.53
C LEU A 13 -5.74 25.48 -1.70
N ASN A 14 -5.45 24.77 -0.60
CA ASN A 14 -4.26 25.00 0.20
C ASN A 14 -2.96 24.76 -0.60
N PHE A 15 -2.93 23.71 -1.41
CA PHE A 15 -1.78 23.40 -2.25
C PHE A 15 -1.51 24.50 -3.27
N PHE A 16 -2.52 24.95 -4.02
CA PHE A 16 -2.36 25.99 -5.05
C PHE A 16 -2.14 27.40 -4.49
N SER A 17 -2.62 27.67 -3.29
CA SER A 17 -2.40 28.98 -2.64
C SER A 17 -1.09 29.06 -1.86
N ASN A 18 -0.31 27.96 -1.78
CA ASN A 18 0.89 27.86 -0.95
C ASN A 18 0.67 28.27 0.53
N VAL A 19 -0.57 28.13 1.01
CA VAL A 19 -0.94 28.40 2.39
C VAL A 19 -0.90 27.11 3.17
N GLY A 20 0.06 26.97 4.08
CA GLY A 20 0.12 25.83 4.98
C GLY A 20 1.27 24.84 4.70
N ASN A 21 1.38 23.86 5.58
CA ASN A 21 2.41 22.84 5.48
C ASN A 21 1.97 21.76 4.48
N ILE A 22 2.83 21.43 3.53
CA ILE A 22 2.60 20.38 2.51
C ILE A 22 2.19 19.05 3.15
N LYS A 23 2.81 18.66 4.28
CA LYS A 23 2.49 17.42 4.99
C LYS A 23 1.03 17.38 5.43
N HIS A 24 0.54 18.44 6.07
CA HIS A 24 -0.85 18.52 6.52
C HIS A 24 -1.81 18.51 5.33
N THR A 25 -1.50 19.24 4.28
CA THR A 25 -2.29 19.27 3.04
C THR A 25 -2.40 17.88 2.44
N TYR A 26 -1.31 17.11 2.43
CA TYR A 26 -1.30 15.74 1.93
C TYR A 26 -2.14 14.80 2.80
N ILE A 27 -2.03 14.88 4.13
CA ILE A 27 -2.83 14.07 5.06
C ILE A 27 -4.33 14.32 4.86
N PHE A 28 -4.75 15.60 4.76
CA PHE A 28 -6.14 15.94 4.50
C PHE A 28 -6.61 15.46 3.12
N MET A 29 -5.75 15.51 2.11
CA MET A 29 -6.04 14.97 0.78
C MET A 29 -6.28 13.46 0.84
N CYS A 30 -5.40 12.71 1.49
CA CYS A 30 -5.55 11.26 1.65
C CYS A 30 -6.82 10.89 2.41
N LEU A 31 -7.10 11.59 3.51
CA LEU A 31 -8.31 11.38 4.29
C LEU A 31 -9.58 11.72 3.47
N GLY A 32 -9.53 12.81 2.72
CA GLY A 32 -10.62 13.22 1.83
C GLY A 32 -10.87 12.19 0.74
N MET A 33 -9.81 11.70 0.09
CA MET A 33 -9.89 10.65 -0.92
C MET A 33 -10.45 9.35 -0.31
N PHE A 34 -9.99 8.95 0.86
CA PHE A 34 -10.54 7.78 1.56
C PHE A 34 -12.05 7.93 1.78
N LEU A 35 -12.49 8.99 2.45
CA LEU A 35 -13.91 9.22 2.75
C LEU A 35 -14.77 9.32 1.49
N PHE A 36 -14.24 9.91 0.42
CA PHE A 36 -14.95 10.01 -0.85
C PHE A 36 -15.09 8.65 -1.53
N PHE A 37 -13.99 7.94 -1.70
CA PHE A 37 -13.97 6.65 -2.39
C PHE A 37 -14.64 5.53 -1.58
N ASP A 38 -14.53 5.54 -0.25
CA ASP A 38 -15.25 4.59 0.59
C ASP A 38 -16.77 4.80 0.51
N SER A 39 -17.22 6.07 0.44
CA SER A 39 -18.63 6.36 0.17
C SER A 39 -19.09 5.90 -1.21
N LEU A 40 -18.25 6.01 -2.24
CA LEU A 40 -18.57 5.44 -3.56
C LEU A 40 -18.65 3.91 -3.52
N ASN A 41 -17.75 3.24 -2.80
CA ASN A 41 -17.83 1.79 -2.58
C ASN A 41 -19.14 1.39 -1.90
N TYR A 42 -19.62 2.18 -0.94
CA TYR A 42 -20.92 1.96 -0.30
C TYR A 42 -22.07 2.01 -1.32
N PHE A 43 -22.05 2.95 -2.26
CA PHE A 43 -23.09 3.06 -3.29
C PHE A 43 -23.01 1.99 -4.35
N LEU A 44 -21.81 1.55 -4.71
CA LEU A 44 -21.59 0.53 -5.76
C LEU A 44 -21.80 -0.89 -5.23
N ALA A 45 -21.35 -1.16 -4.00
CA ALA A 45 -21.44 -2.47 -3.37
C ALA A 45 -21.53 -2.29 -1.84
N TYR A 46 -22.75 -2.18 -1.31
CA TYR A 46 -23.06 -1.87 0.09
C TYR A 46 -22.18 -2.57 1.13
N GLN A 47 -21.90 -3.86 0.91
CA GLN A 47 -21.09 -4.69 1.81
C GLN A 47 -19.58 -4.40 1.75
N GLU A 48 -19.15 -3.49 0.88
CA GLU A 48 -17.73 -3.26 0.63
C GLU A 48 -17.16 -1.96 1.20
N SER A 49 -17.99 -1.08 1.79
CA SER A 49 -17.49 0.08 2.52
C SER A 49 -16.74 -0.35 3.78
N LEU A 50 -15.56 0.21 4.00
CA LEU A 50 -14.76 -0.05 5.21
C LEU A 50 -15.44 0.49 6.47
N LEU A 51 -16.14 1.62 6.33
CA LEU A 51 -16.83 2.27 7.44
C LEU A 51 -18.13 1.57 7.81
N GLU A 52 -18.74 0.79 6.91
CA GLU A 52 -20.01 0.10 7.11
C GLU A 52 -19.85 -1.38 7.45
N LYS A 53 -18.66 -1.96 7.21
CA LYS A 53 -18.43 -3.35 7.59
C LYS A 53 -18.70 -3.56 9.08
N ARG A 54 -19.24 -4.74 9.43
CA ARG A 54 -19.54 -5.22 10.80
C ARG A 54 -18.34 -5.20 11.76
N ILE A 55 -17.15 -4.97 11.26
CA ILE A 55 -15.95 -4.64 12.02
C ILE A 55 -16.19 -3.28 12.66
N SER A 56 -15.95 -3.15 13.96
CA SER A 56 -15.90 -1.83 14.57
C SER A 56 -15.05 -0.92 13.67
N PRO A 57 -15.59 0.20 13.13
CA PRO A 57 -14.84 1.07 12.22
C PRO A 57 -13.50 1.50 12.83
N ILE A 58 -13.42 1.53 14.15
CA ILE A 58 -12.21 1.88 14.92
C ILE A 58 -11.14 0.78 14.77
N GLN A 59 -11.51 -0.50 14.85
CA GLN A 59 -10.53 -1.60 14.72
C GLN A 59 -9.95 -1.67 13.31
N GLY A 60 -10.81 -1.54 12.29
CA GLY A 60 -10.36 -1.46 10.91
C GLY A 60 -9.42 -0.28 10.66
N LEU A 61 -9.77 0.90 11.17
CA LEU A 61 -8.92 2.10 11.07
C LEU A 61 -7.58 1.90 11.81
N MET A 62 -7.60 1.40 13.03
CA MET A 62 -6.37 1.15 13.82
C MET A 62 -5.47 0.13 13.14
N PHE A 63 -6.05 -0.91 12.51
CA PHE A 63 -5.29 -1.86 11.74
C PHE A 63 -4.59 -1.18 10.54
N PHE A 64 -5.32 -0.39 9.76
CA PHE A 64 -4.72 0.32 8.62
C PHE A 64 -3.63 1.29 9.06
N LEU A 65 -3.84 2.02 10.16
CA LEU A 65 -2.81 2.88 10.72
C LEU A 65 -1.56 2.08 11.09
N PHE A 66 -1.73 0.96 11.79
CA PHE A 66 -0.61 0.10 12.16
C PHE A 66 0.10 -0.48 10.93
N PHE A 67 -0.67 -1.07 10.01
CA PHE A 67 -0.12 -1.68 8.79
C PHE A 67 0.56 -0.65 7.89
N GLY A 68 -0.09 0.51 7.68
CA GLY A 68 0.49 1.61 6.92
C GLY A 68 1.76 2.16 7.58
N THR A 69 1.81 2.21 8.90
CA THR A 69 3.02 2.60 9.64
C THR A 69 4.17 1.62 9.40
N VAL A 70 3.92 0.31 9.49
CA VAL A 70 4.94 -0.71 9.22
C VAL A 70 5.42 -0.62 7.77
N LEU A 71 4.50 -0.50 6.82
CA LEU A 71 4.82 -0.32 5.40
C LEU A 71 5.61 0.98 5.17
N GLY A 72 5.24 2.05 5.86
CA GLY A 72 5.93 3.34 5.83
C GLY A 72 7.37 3.23 6.33
N PHE A 73 7.60 2.60 7.47
CA PHE A 73 8.95 2.37 7.98
C PHE A 73 9.80 1.54 7.01
N ILE A 74 9.25 0.47 6.46
CA ILE A 74 9.94 -0.35 5.45
C ILE A 74 10.28 0.51 4.23
N SER A 75 9.34 1.31 3.76
CA SER A 75 9.53 2.18 2.61
C SER A 75 10.58 3.27 2.85
N GLU A 76 10.56 3.93 3.99
CA GLU A 76 11.55 4.97 4.35
C GLU A 76 12.93 4.38 4.58
N ILE A 77 13.04 3.28 5.33
CA ILE A 77 14.34 2.66 5.60
C ILE A 77 14.93 2.07 4.31
N TYR A 78 14.15 1.30 3.58
CA TYR A 78 14.66 0.62 2.39
C TYR A 78 14.71 1.57 1.19
N GLY A 79 13.62 2.28 0.90
CA GLY A 79 13.53 3.15 -0.27
C GLY A 79 14.32 4.45 -0.14
N GLY A 80 14.31 5.07 1.05
CA GLY A 80 14.99 6.32 1.32
C GLY A 80 16.43 6.15 1.79
N ILE A 81 16.63 5.45 2.94
CA ILE A 81 17.94 5.39 3.60
C ILE A 81 18.90 4.44 2.88
N ILE A 82 18.48 3.19 2.62
CA ILE A 82 19.38 2.15 2.13
C ILE A 82 19.58 2.26 0.62
N THR A 83 18.49 2.42 -0.14
CA THR A 83 18.54 2.36 -1.60
C THR A 83 18.60 3.74 -2.28
N GLY A 84 18.19 4.80 -1.61
CA GLY A 84 18.13 6.16 -2.17
C GLY A 84 17.17 6.30 -3.37
N VAL A 85 16.21 5.39 -3.53
CA VAL A 85 15.27 5.37 -4.67
C VAL A 85 14.32 6.55 -4.62
N TRP A 86 13.97 7.02 -3.42
CA TRP A 86 13.17 8.22 -3.24
C TRP A 86 13.63 9.05 -2.03
N ASN A 87 13.22 10.32 -2.04
CA ASN A 87 13.31 11.19 -0.87
C ASN A 87 11.88 11.43 -0.38
N GLY A 88 11.57 10.89 0.80
CA GLY A 88 10.28 11.07 1.44
C GLY A 88 10.11 12.48 2.03
N ILE A 89 8.88 12.82 2.38
CA ILE A 89 8.55 14.10 3.03
C ILE A 89 8.95 14.12 4.51
N VAL A 90 9.12 12.95 5.11
CA VAL A 90 9.44 12.81 6.53
C VAL A 90 10.95 12.90 6.69
N MET A 91 11.42 13.91 7.45
CA MET A 91 12.83 14.09 7.71
C MET A 91 13.36 13.02 8.66
N ILE A 92 14.38 12.29 8.23
CA ILE A 92 15.04 11.28 9.05
C ILE A 92 15.81 12.00 10.16
N PRO A 93 15.63 11.60 11.45
CA PRO A 93 16.32 12.23 12.56
C PRO A 93 17.80 11.88 12.57
N GLU A 94 18.66 12.84 12.93
CA GLU A 94 20.10 12.60 13.09
C GLU A 94 20.40 11.62 14.23
N SER A 95 19.54 11.58 15.25
CA SER A 95 19.65 10.67 16.39
C SER A 95 18.32 10.03 16.74
N PHE A 96 18.30 8.71 16.84
CA PHE A 96 17.11 7.92 17.23
C PHE A 96 16.74 8.02 18.73
N LEU A 97 17.54 8.70 19.53
CA LEU A 97 17.26 8.96 20.96
C LEU A 97 16.86 10.41 21.24
N SER A 98 16.45 11.15 20.22
CA SER A 98 16.06 12.56 20.33
C SER A 98 14.54 12.75 20.30
N VAL A 99 14.09 13.96 20.67
CA VAL A 99 12.70 14.40 20.49
C VAL A 99 12.32 14.39 19.01
N GLU A 100 13.28 14.63 18.12
CA GLU A 100 13.10 14.55 16.66
C GLU A 100 12.73 13.14 16.21
N ALA A 101 13.30 12.11 16.85
CA ALA A 101 12.95 10.73 16.56
C ALA A 101 11.49 10.40 16.97
N ALA A 102 11.03 10.94 18.09
CA ALA A 102 9.63 10.79 18.49
C ALA A 102 8.69 11.48 17.51
N ASN A 103 9.03 12.69 17.05
CA ASN A 103 8.28 13.39 16.02
C ASN A 103 8.29 12.64 14.69
N TYR A 104 9.43 12.07 14.29
CA TYR A 104 9.55 11.23 13.10
C TYR A 104 8.59 10.03 13.15
N VAL A 105 8.57 9.30 14.26
CA VAL A 105 7.65 8.17 14.45
C VAL A 105 6.19 8.61 14.31
N VAL A 106 5.81 9.71 14.96
CA VAL A 106 4.46 10.27 14.87
C VAL A 106 4.13 10.67 13.42
N GLU A 107 5.04 11.35 12.72
CA GLU A 107 4.86 11.72 11.32
C GLU A 107 4.70 10.50 10.42
N VAL A 108 5.50 9.45 10.61
CA VAL A 108 5.38 8.19 9.85
C VAL A 108 4.01 7.55 10.08
N ILE A 109 3.56 7.47 11.34
CA ILE A 109 2.25 6.90 11.68
C ILE A 109 1.12 7.64 10.95
N PHE A 110 1.08 8.94 11.06
CA PHE A 110 -0.02 9.73 10.48
C PHE A 110 0.09 9.84 8.96
N THR A 111 1.29 9.90 8.40
CA THR A 111 1.48 10.07 6.96
C THR A 111 1.22 8.76 6.21
N TYR A 112 1.93 7.70 6.57
CA TYR A 112 1.82 6.41 5.87
C TYR A 112 0.61 5.60 6.31
N GLY A 113 0.22 5.68 7.58
CA GLY A 113 -0.98 5.03 8.08
C GLY A 113 -2.24 5.50 7.34
N ILE A 114 -2.35 6.80 7.09
CA ILE A 114 -3.49 7.37 6.35
C ILE A 114 -3.37 7.11 4.84
N LEU A 115 -2.16 7.07 4.28
CA LEU A 115 -1.92 6.84 2.84
C LEU A 115 -2.47 5.50 2.36
N VAL A 116 -2.42 4.47 3.18
CA VAL A 116 -2.91 3.11 2.84
C VAL A 116 -4.41 3.11 2.54
N LEU A 117 -5.18 3.93 3.24
CA LEU A 117 -6.63 3.97 3.13
C LEU A 117 -7.16 4.34 1.72
N PRO A 118 -6.73 5.46 1.10
CA PRO A 118 -7.19 5.80 -0.25
C PRO A 118 -6.71 4.80 -1.29
N GLY A 119 -5.48 4.29 -1.19
CA GLY A 119 -4.95 3.27 -2.10
C GLY A 119 -5.84 2.03 -2.14
N TYR A 120 -6.20 1.52 -0.98
CA TYR A 120 -7.12 0.39 -0.88
C TYR A 120 -8.52 0.71 -1.40
N SER A 121 -9.09 1.87 -1.04
CA SER A 121 -10.43 2.26 -1.48
C SER A 121 -10.53 2.43 -2.99
N ILE A 122 -9.51 3.01 -3.63
CA ILE A 122 -9.44 3.16 -5.09
C ILE A 122 -9.35 1.79 -5.76
N PHE A 123 -8.48 0.90 -5.27
CA PHE A 123 -8.36 -0.46 -5.81
C PHE A 123 -9.72 -1.18 -5.80
N ARG A 124 -10.45 -1.08 -4.70
CA ARG A 124 -11.78 -1.70 -4.56
C ARG A 124 -12.80 -1.13 -5.52
N ILE A 125 -12.85 0.20 -5.71
CA ILE A 125 -13.74 0.83 -6.69
C ILE A 125 -13.44 0.29 -8.09
N LEU A 126 -12.17 0.29 -8.49
CA LEU A 126 -11.78 -0.20 -9.79
C LEU A 126 -12.18 -1.68 -9.95
N ARG A 127 -11.96 -2.51 -8.91
CA ARG A 127 -12.39 -3.91 -8.91
C ARG A 127 -13.91 -4.04 -9.14
N ASN A 128 -14.71 -3.24 -8.44
CA ASN A 128 -16.16 -3.30 -8.54
C ASN A 128 -16.67 -2.75 -9.89
N VAL A 129 -16.09 -1.65 -10.39
CA VAL A 129 -16.43 -1.07 -11.68
C VAL A 129 -16.13 -2.03 -12.84
N PHE A 130 -15.02 -2.75 -12.76
CA PHE A 130 -14.63 -3.73 -13.78
C PHE A 130 -15.18 -5.15 -13.53
N GLU A 131 -15.98 -5.33 -12.45
CA GLU A 131 -16.51 -6.63 -12.03
C GLU A 131 -15.42 -7.72 -11.97
N ALA A 132 -14.19 -7.31 -11.55
CA ALA A 132 -13.02 -8.14 -11.67
C ALA A 132 -12.94 -9.17 -10.53
N GLU A 133 -12.87 -10.45 -10.88
CA GLU A 133 -12.53 -11.50 -9.93
C GLU A 133 -11.01 -11.48 -9.65
N THR A 134 -10.65 -11.22 -8.40
CA THR A 134 -9.24 -11.08 -7.99
C THR A 134 -8.72 -12.23 -7.15
N MET A 135 -9.58 -13.17 -6.73
CA MET A 135 -9.20 -14.25 -5.83
C MET A 135 -9.74 -15.60 -6.27
N LEU A 136 -8.93 -16.62 -6.07
CA LEU A 136 -9.32 -18.02 -6.20
C LEU A 136 -10.10 -18.46 -4.95
N LYS A 137 -11.12 -19.30 -5.15
CA LYS A 137 -11.96 -19.85 -4.07
C LYS A 137 -11.61 -21.31 -3.74
N GLU A 138 -10.62 -21.90 -4.38
CA GLU A 138 -10.29 -23.32 -4.25
C GLU A 138 -9.18 -23.57 -3.24
N GLU A 139 -9.24 -24.71 -2.53
CA GLU A 139 -8.24 -25.14 -1.58
C GLU A 139 -6.96 -25.66 -2.30
N PHE A 140 -5.82 -25.13 -1.94
CA PHE A 140 -4.52 -25.50 -2.50
C PHE A 140 -3.75 -26.45 -1.60
N GLY A 141 -3.01 -27.39 -2.19
CA GLY A 141 -2.07 -28.27 -1.46
C GLY A 141 -0.94 -27.47 -0.80
N SER A 142 -0.82 -27.61 0.52
CA SER A 142 -0.09 -26.72 1.43
C SER A 142 1.43 -26.68 1.31
N ASP A 143 2.07 -27.57 0.52
CA ASP A 143 3.53 -27.74 0.62
C ASP A 143 4.36 -26.67 -0.08
N TYR A 144 3.87 -26.10 -1.16
CA TYR A 144 4.60 -25.05 -1.89
C TYR A 144 4.63 -23.70 -1.16
N TYR A 145 3.65 -23.39 -0.34
CA TYR A 145 3.57 -22.12 0.37
C TYR A 145 4.62 -21.92 1.46
N ARG A 146 5.17 -22.98 2.01
CA ARG A 146 6.31 -22.85 2.94
C ARG A 146 7.50 -22.16 2.29
N TYR A 147 7.70 -22.38 1.00
CA TYR A 147 8.80 -21.73 0.27
C TYR A 147 8.57 -20.24 0.08
N PHE A 148 7.32 -19.78 0.01
CA PHE A 148 7.03 -18.35 -0.12
C PHE A 148 7.47 -17.54 1.09
N VAL A 149 7.31 -18.03 2.31
CA VAL A 149 7.78 -17.29 3.49
C VAL A 149 9.31 -17.22 3.51
N HIS A 150 10.02 -18.29 3.16
CA HIS A 150 11.49 -18.27 3.13
C HIS A 150 12.02 -17.37 2.02
N LEU A 151 11.44 -17.47 0.82
CA LEU A 151 11.78 -16.58 -0.28
C LEU A 151 11.41 -15.12 0.06
N GLY A 152 10.26 -14.90 0.65
CA GLY A 152 9.80 -13.59 1.09
C GLY A 152 10.76 -12.95 2.09
N LEU A 153 11.21 -13.69 3.11
CA LEU A 153 12.17 -13.19 4.09
C LEU A 153 13.55 -12.91 3.45
N LEU A 154 13.99 -13.76 2.51
CA LEU A 154 15.23 -13.53 1.77
C LEU A 154 15.16 -12.24 0.95
N LEU A 155 14.06 -12.05 0.21
CA LEU A 155 13.84 -10.85 -0.60
C LEU A 155 13.68 -9.60 0.28
N LEU A 156 12.98 -9.72 1.41
CA LEU A 156 12.82 -8.62 2.37
C LEU A 156 14.16 -8.17 2.95
N ALA A 157 15.08 -9.11 3.17
CA ALA A 157 16.43 -8.81 3.65
C ALA A 157 17.38 -8.32 2.55
N SER A 158 17.03 -8.46 1.27
CA SER A 158 17.93 -8.18 0.15
C SER A 158 18.53 -6.77 0.10
N PRO A 159 17.84 -5.66 0.50
CA PRO A 159 18.44 -4.32 0.49
C PRO A 159 19.66 -4.18 1.40
N PHE A 160 19.79 -5.01 2.46
CA PHE A 160 20.96 -4.95 3.35
C PHE A 160 22.28 -5.28 2.65
N VAL A 161 22.24 -5.94 1.47
CA VAL A 161 23.44 -6.15 0.65
C VAL A 161 24.11 -4.84 0.27
N LEU A 162 23.35 -3.75 0.09
CA LEU A 162 23.87 -2.42 -0.25
C LEU A 162 24.68 -1.78 0.89
N LEU A 163 24.55 -2.26 2.13
CA LEU A 163 25.36 -1.79 3.25
C LEU A 163 26.83 -2.28 3.16
N VAL A 164 27.06 -3.35 2.38
CA VAL A 164 28.38 -3.97 2.24
C VAL A 164 28.93 -3.90 0.80
N ALA A 165 28.07 -3.58 -0.18
CA ALA A 165 28.43 -3.54 -1.60
C ALA A 165 27.76 -2.35 -2.30
N ASP A 166 28.57 -1.52 -2.97
CA ASP A 166 28.07 -0.48 -3.86
C ASP A 166 27.71 -1.08 -5.22
N LEU A 167 26.41 -1.35 -5.42
CA LEU A 167 25.89 -2.00 -6.62
C LEU A 167 25.29 -1.01 -7.65
N GLY A 168 25.30 0.28 -7.34
CA GLY A 168 24.74 1.32 -8.21
C GLY A 168 23.20 1.37 -8.23
N VAL A 169 22.67 2.40 -8.93
CA VAL A 169 21.25 2.81 -8.90
C VAL A 169 20.28 1.72 -9.34
N ASN A 170 20.59 1.01 -10.43
CA ASN A 170 19.67 -0.01 -10.96
C ASN A 170 19.52 -1.18 -9.99
N ALA A 171 20.60 -1.62 -9.34
CA ALA A 171 20.56 -2.68 -8.35
C ALA A 171 19.81 -2.22 -7.09
N SER A 172 20.06 -1.00 -6.63
CA SER A 172 19.35 -0.40 -5.50
C SER A 172 17.83 -0.41 -5.71
N TYR A 173 17.38 0.01 -6.89
CA TYR A 173 15.97 -0.03 -7.27
C TYR A 173 15.39 -1.46 -7.27
N VAL A 174 16.09 -2.41 -7.91
CA VAL A 174 15.66 -3.81 -7.98
C VAL A 174 15.58 -4.43 -6.58
N LEU A 175 16.55 -4.15 -5.71
CA LEU A 175 16.55 -4.66 -4.34
C LEU A 175 15.41 -4.06 -3.51
N PHE A 176 15.09 -2.78 -3.69
CA PHE A 176 13.94 -2.19 -3.03
C PHE A 176 12.61 -2.81 -3.53
N LEU A 177 12.43 -2.94 -4.83
CA LEU A 177 11.25 -3.63 -5.39
C LEU A 177 11.17 -5.08 -4.92
N ALA A 178 12.29 -5.79 -4.87
CA ALA A 178 12.38 -7.15 -4.34
C ALA A 178 11.94 -7.22 -2.87
N SER A 179 12.29 -6.23 -2.04
CA SER A 179 11.84 -6.18 -0.64
C SER A 179 10.34 -6.02 -0.49
N LEU A 180 9.70 -5.23 -1.35
CA LEU A 180 8.23 -5.09 -1.37
C LEU A 180 7.56 -6.40 -1.81
N ILE A 181 8.11 -7.07 -2.82
CA ILE A 181 7.66 -8.42 -3.22
C ILE A 181 7.89 -9.41 -2.09
N GLY A 182 9.01 -9.31 -1.39
CA GLY A 182 9.30 -10.13 -0.21
C GLY A 182 8.25 -9.97 0.89
N LEU A 183 7.88 -8.73 1.19
CA LEU A 183 6.81 -8.43 2.14
C LEU A 183 5.46 -8.99 1.68
N LEU A 184 5.14 -8.84 0.39
CA LEU A 184 3.95 -9.44 -0.21
C LEU A 184 3.92 -10.96 -0.01
N LEU A 185 4.99 -11.67 -0.32
CA LEU A 185 5.06 -13.12 -0.18
C LEU A 185 4.90 -13.59 1.29
N VAL A 186 5.44 -12.83 2.24
CA VAL A 186 5.26 -13.12 3.67
C VAL A 186 3.79 -12.95 4.07
N ILE A 187 3.14 -11.88 3.67
CA ILE A 187 1.71 -11.63 3.95
C ILE A 187 0.85 -12.71 3.31
N GLU A 188 1.07 -13.00 2.04
CA GLU A 188 0.36 -14.03 1.27
C GLU A 188 0.52 -15.42 1.88
N TYR A 189 1.68 -15.75 2.46
CA TYR A 189 1.85 -17.00 3.18
C TYR A 189 0.86 -17.12 4.35
N PHE A 190 0.72 -16.06 5.15
CA PHE A 190 -0.20 -16.06 6.28
C PHE A 190 -1.66 -16.04 5.82
N GLU A 191 -1.99 -15.28 4.78
CA GLU A 191 -3.32 -15.25 4.16
C GLU A 191 -3.71 -16.64 3.66
N PHE A 192 -2.82 -17.27 2.89
CA PHE A 192 -3.04 -18.61 2.37
C PHE A 192 -3.20 -19.67 3.47
N ARG A 193 -2.28 -19.66 4.46
CA ARG A 193 -2.36 -20.61 5.59
C ARG A 193 -3.69 -20.54 6.32
N LYS A 194 -4.32 -19.38 6.31
CA LYS A 194 -5.57 -19.13 7.00
C LYS A 194 -6.80 -19.48 6.16
N LYS A 195 -6.78 -19.17 4.87
CA LYS A 195 -7.96 -19.22 3.98
C LYS A 195 -7.83 -20.19 2.80
N GLY A 196 -6.64 -20.68 2.50
CA GLY A 196 -6.36 -21.35 1.24
C GLY A 196 -6.45 -20.43 0.01
N GLN A 197 -6.48 -19.12 0.19
CA GLN A 197 -6.65 -18.11 -0.87
C GLN A 197 -5.53 -17.08 -0.81
N GLY A 198 -5.28 -16.41 -1.94
CA GLY A 198 -4.31 -15.32 -2.03
C GLY A 198 -4.10 -14.86 -3.47
N ILE A 199 -3.60 -13.64 -3.64
CA ILE A 199 -3.32 -13.08 -4.98
C ILE A 199 -2.22 -13.90 -5.66
N VAL A 200 -1.18 -14.27 -4.94
CA VAL A 200 -0.06 -15.08 -5.44
C VAL A 200 -0.50 -16.52 -5.74
N ALA A 201 -1.54 -17.02 -5.07
CA ALA A 201 -2.15 -18.31 -5.39
C ALA A 201 -2.63 -18.37 -6.85
N ASN A 202 -3.19 -17.29 -7.38
CA ASN A 202 -3.62 -17.21 -8.77
C ASN A 202 -2.47 -17.52 -9.75
N LEU A 203 -1.22 -17.12 -9.43
CA LEU A 203 -0.03 -17.43 -10.23
C LEU A 203 0.25 -18.93 -10.25
N CYS A 204 0.09 -19.59 -9.11
CA CYS A 204 0.34 -21.03 -9.00
C CYS A 204 -0.69 -21.86 -9.77
N TYR A 205 -1.93 -21.40 -9.81
CA TYR A 205 -3.03 -22.08 -10.54
C TYR A 205 -3.15 -21.73 -12.02
N ARG A 206 -2.32 -20.81 -12.50
CA ARG A 206 -2.36 -20.33 -13.89
C ARG A 206 -3.70 -19.66 -14.25
N GLU A 207 -4.36 -19.05 -13.31
CA GLU A 207 -5.57 -18.26 -13.50
C GLU A 207 -5.23 -16.91 -14.14
N VAL A 208 -4.94 -16.94 -15.45
CA VAL A 208 -4.38 -15.80 -16.21
C VAL A 208 -5.30 -14.59 -16.14
N ASP A 209 -6.62 -14.80 -16.19
CA ASP A 209 -7.60 -13.72 -16.18
C ASP A 209 -7.60 -12.98 -14.84
N LYS A 210 -7.54 -13.72 -13.71
CA LYS A 210 -7.49 -13.15 -12.37
C LYS A 210 -6.16 -12.43 -12.11
N ILE A 211 -5.05 -13.01 -12.58
CA ILE A 211 -3.72 -12.37 -12.53
C ILE A 211 -3.73 -11.07 -13.31
N GLY A 212 -4.25 -11.12 -14.56
CA GLY A 212 -4.36 -9.95 -15.42
C GLY A 212 -5.22 -8.85 -14.80
N ALA A 213 -6.35 -9.22 -14.18
CA ALA A 213 -7.22 -8.29 -13.46
C ALA A 213 -6.48 -7.60 -12.29
N VAL A 214 -5.87 -8.39 -11.39
CA VAL A 214 -5.12 -7.86 -10.24
C VAL A 214 -3.99 -6.95 -10.71
N LEU A 215 -3.22 -7.38 -11.71
CA LEU A 215 -2.09 -6.60 -12.24
C LEU A 215 -2.58 -5.26 -12.81
N THR A 216 -3.62 -5.30 -13.65
CA THR A 216 -4.17 -4.10 -14.28
C THR A 216 -4.72 -3.13 -13.25
N LEU A 217 -5.51 -3.60 -12.28
CA LEU A 217 -6.08 -2.78 -11.21
C LEU A 217 -4.99 -2.17 -10.33
N SER A 218 -3.95 -2.94 -10.01
CA SER A 218 -2.83 -2.47 -9.20
C SER A 218 -1.97 -1.45 -9.93
N ILE A 219 -1.75 -1.61 -11.25
CA ILE A 219 -1.05 -0.62 -12.06
C ILE A 219 -1.85 0.68 -12.14
N LEU A 220 -3.16 0.62 -12.38
CA LEU A 220 -4.01 1.81 -12.44
C LEU A 220 -4.03 2.54 -11.09
N THR A 221 -4.23 1.82 -9.99
CA THR A 221 -4.24 2.39 -8.64
C THR A 221 -2.86 2.94 -8.28
N GLY A 222 -1.79 2.19 -8.58
CA GLY A 222 -0.40 2.60 -8.36
C GLY A 222 -0.02 3.83 -9.17
N PHE A 223 -0.49 3.94 -10.41
CA PHE A 223 -0.31 5.13 -11.23
C PHE A 223 -0.99 6.36 -10.61
N ILE A 224 -2.25 6.24 -10.20
CA ILE A 224 -2.98 7.33 -9.53
C ILE A 224 -2.24 7.74 -8.26
N ALA A 225 -1.82 6.79 -7.43
CA ALA A 225 -1.11 7.05 -6.19
C ALA A 225 0.25 7.72 -6.46
N ALA A 226 1.03 7.22 -7.41
CA ALA A 226 2.34 7.77 -7.76
C ALA A 226 2.25 9.22 -8.25
N VAL A 227 1.34 9.48 -9.19
CA VAL A 227 1.13 10.82 -9.75
C VAL A 227 0.64 11.78 -8.67
N THR A 228 -0.40 11.42 -7.94
CA THR A 228 -0.98 12.28 -6.90
C THR A 228 0.05 12.62 -5.83
N SER A 229 0.78 11.63 -5.33
CA SER A 229 1.78 11.81 -4.28
C SER A 229 2.95 12.68 -4.74
N GLN A 230 3.40 12.54 -5.99
CA GLN A 230 4.45 13.38 -6.55
C GLN A 230 4.00 14.83 -6.72
N TYR A 231 2.81 15.06 -7.32
CA TYR A 231 2.30 16.41 -7.52
C TYR A 231 2.03 17.14 -6.20
N MET A 232 1.63 16.41 -5.16
CA MET A 232 1.44 16.95 -3.81
C MET A 232 2.76 17.13 -3.05
N GLY A 233 3.91 16.80 -3.67
CA GLY A 233 5.22 16.92 -3.03
C GLY A 233 5.46 15.95 -1.88
N PHE A 234 4.70 14.85 -1.82
CA PHE A 234 4.87 13.85 -0.77
C PHE A 234 6.20 13.10 -0.89
N TRP A 235 6.66 12.86 -2.11
CA TRP A 235 7.97 12.30 -2.40
C TRP A 235 8.55 12.91 -3.66
N THR A 236 9.86 12.87 -3.76
CA THR A 236 10.59 13.19 -4.97
C THR A 236 11.38 11.98 -5.42
N PRO A 237 11.40 11.68 -6.73
CA PRO A 237 12.24 10.61 -7.23
C PRO A 237 13.69 10.89 -6.87
N GLY A 238 14.33 9.89 -6.25
CA GLY A 238 15.77 9.85 -6.08
C GLY A 238 16.43 9.27 -7.33
N ALA A 239 17.41 8.42 -7.13
CA ALA A 239 18.06 7.70 -8.22
C ALA A 239 17.15 6.55 -8.70
N ALA A 240 16.39 6.76 -9.77
CA ALA A 240 15.50 5.75 -10.35
C ALA A 240 15.96 5.34 -11.76
N PRO A 241 15.93 4.02 -12.11
CA PRO A 241 16.18 3.57 -13.46
C PRO A 241 15.08 4.07 -14.40
N PHE A 242 15.45 4.28 -15.66
CA PHE A 242 14.51 4.73 -16.69
C PHE A 242 13.81 6.07 -16.40
N ASP A 243 14.48 6.98 -15.70
CA ASP A 243 13.93 8.30 -15.36
C ASP A 243 13.49 9.11 -16.60
N ASN A 244 14.00 8.78 -17.78
CA ASN A 244 13.59 9.37 -19.07
C ASN A 244 12.16 8.97 -19.48
N PHE A 245 11.64 7.85 -18.98
CA PHE A 245 10.27 7.40 -19.26
C PHE A 245 9.33 7.91 -18.18
N ARG A 246 8.62 8.98 -18.49
CA ARG A 246 7.70 9.64 -17.55
C ARG A 246 6.26 9.63 -18.10
N LEU A 247 5.31 9.28 -17.23
CA LEU A 247 3.87 9.41 -17.47
C LEU A 247 3.35 10.55 -16.59
N LEU A 248 2.80 11.59 -17.19
CA LEU A 248 2.38 12.82 -16.48
C LEU A 248 3.47 13.33 -15.51
N GLY A 249 4.73 13.38 -15.96
CA GLY A 249 5.86 13.82 -15.15
C GLY A 249 6.40 12.81 -14.13
N THR A 250 5.71 11.70 -13.91
CA THR A 250 6.10 10.65 -12.94
C THR A 250 6.92 9.56 -13.64
N PRO A 251 8.12 9.19 -13.12
CA PRO A 251 8.89 8.08 -13.67
C PRO A 251 8.11 6.77 -13.62
N VAL A 252 8.15 5.99 -14.71
CA VAL A 252 7.46 4.69 -14.80
C VAL A 252 7.97 3.72 -13.72
N SER A 253 9.25 3.80 -13.38
CA SER A 253 9.84 3.02 -12.28
C SER A 253 9.11 3.25 -10.95
N MET A 254 8.68 4.48 -10.67
CA MET A 254 7.92 4.79 -9.46
C MET A 254 6.49 4.24 -9.51
N VAL A 255 5.89 4.20 -10.70
CA VAL A 255 4.57 3.54 -10.86
C VAL A 255 4.66 2.05 -10.50
N LEU A 256 5.76 1.37 -10.86
CA LEU A 256 5.97 -0.05 -10.49
C LEU A 256 6.13 -0.24 -8.98
N ILE A 257 6.85 0.67 -8.30
CA ILE A 257 6.95 0.65 -6.83
C ILE A 257 5.56 0.81 -6.20
N TRP A 258 4.81 1.82 -6.63
CA TRP A 258 3.46 2.03 -6.12
C TRP A 258 2.52 0.86 -6.42
N THR A 259 2.67 0.20 -7.58
CA THR A 259 1.95 -1.04 -7.90
C THR A 259 2.25 -2.15 -6.88
N ALA A 260 3.53 -2.35 -6.54
CA ALA A 260 3.92 -3.33 -5.52
C ALA A 260 3.38 -2.95 -4.14
N ILE A 261 3.41 -1.67 -3.77
CA ILE A 261 2.81 -1.15 -2.52
C ILE A 261 1.30 -1.45 -2.49
N ILE A 262 0.57 -1.22 -3.58
CA ILE A 262 -0.88 -1.53 -3.66
C ILE A 262 -1.14 -3.03 -3.49
N TRP A 263 -0.30 -3.89 -4.03
CA TRP A 263 -0.42 -5.34 -3.80
C TRP A 263 -0.23 -5.70 -2.33
N VAL A 264 0.81 -5.15 -1.70
CA VAL A 264 1.07 -5.35 -0.26
C VAL A 264 -0.13 -4.87 0.58
N ILE A 265 -0.68 -3.69 0.26
CA ILE A 265 -1.86 -3.14 0.95
C ILE A 265 -3.06 -4.07 0.78
N THR A 266 -3.34 -4.53 -0.43
CA THR A 266 -4.50 -5.36 -0.74
C THR A 266 -4.40 -6.72 -0.04
N SER A 267 -3.25 -7.41 -0.11
CA SER A 267 -3.04 -8.67 0.59
C SER A 267 -3.08 -8.50 2.11
N GLY A 268 -2.47 -7.43 2.64
CA GLY A 268 -2.52 -7.12 4.07
C GLY A 268 -3.95 -6.93 4.57
N PHE A 269 -4.77 -6.22 3.80
CA PHE A 269 -6.19 -6.06 4.13
C PHE A 269 -6.95 -7.39 4.09
N ASN A 270 -6.75 -8.17 3.05
CA ASN A 270 -7.40 -9.48 2.94
C ASN A 270 -7.05 -10.37 4.13
N LEU A 271 -5.78 -10.40 4.54
CA LEU A 271 -5.35 -11.16 5.71
C LEU A 271 -6.13 -10.79 6.98
N VAL A 272 -6.42 -9.50 7.18
CA VAL A 272 -7.02 -9.00 8.42
C VAL A 272 -8.53 -8.99 8.39
N SER A 273 -9.14 -8.65 7.25
CA SER A 273 -10.60 -8.60 7.14
C SER A 273 -11.30 -9.91 7.54
N ASP A 274 -10.57 -11.04 7.53
CA ASP A 274 -11.09 -12.33 7.89
C ASP A 274 -10.59 -12.87 9.24
N LEU A 275 -9.62 -12.19 9.87
CA LEU A 275 -9.27 -12.48 11.27
C LEU A 275 -10.51 -12.30 12.17
N GLU A 276 -11.42 -11.44 11.78
CA GLU A 276 -12.61 -11.11 12.54
C GLU A 276 -13.81 -12.02 12.25
N LEU A 277 -14.00 -12.45 11.00
CA LEU A 277 -15.06 -13.39 10.65
C LEU A 277 -14.86 -14.77 11.28
N SER A 278 -13.64 -15.18 11.57
CA SER A 278 -13.33 -16.45 12.24
C SER A 278 -13.61 -16.43 13.74
N ASN A 279 -13.78 -15.25 14.34
CA ASN A 279 -14.07 -15.09 15.77
C ASN A 279 -15.57 -14.88 16.05
N LEU A 280 -16.40 -14.74 15.02
CA LEU A 280 -17.86 -14.68 15.17
C LEU A 280 -18.43 -16.09 15.25
N SER A 281 -19.23 -16.36 16.27
CA SER A 281 -19.95 -17.63 16.36
C SER A 281 -20.97 -17.76 15.20
N PRO A 282 -21.30 -18.98 14.73
CA PRO A 282 -22.31 -19.18 13.69
C PRO A 282 -23.68 -18.54 14.02
N GLU A 283 -23.96 -18.27 15.29
CA GLU A 283 -25.18 -17.64 15.78
C GLU A 283 -25.18 -16.11 15.59
N GLU A 284 -24.04 -15.49 15.42
CA GLU A 284 -23.92 -14.04 15.19
C GLU A 284 -23.96 -13.67 13.68
N ILE A 285 -23.98 -14.68 12.79
CA ILE A 285 -24.01 -14.51 11.34
C ILE A 285 -25.44 -14.63 10.77
N SER A 286 -26.41 -15.12 11.56
CA SER A 286 -27.82 -15.22 11.21
C SER A 286 -28.57 -13.95 11.60
#